data_619057b25f9042d00da5a9a2f619a0ea
#
_entry.id   619057b25f9042d00da5a9a2f619a0ea
#
_cell.length_a   1.000
_cell.length_b   1.000
_cell.length_c   1.000
_cell.angle_alpha   90.00
_cell.angle_beta   90.00
_cell.angle_gamma   90.00
#
_symmetry.space_group_name_H-M   'P 1'
#
loop_
_entity.id
_entity.type
_entity.pdbx_description
1 polymer ?
#
loop_
_entity_poly.entity_id
_entity_poly.type
_entity_poly.pdbx_seq_one_letter_code
_entity_poly.pdbx_strand_id
1 'polypeptide(L)'
;MICLLSLSCWRIKWSQSLLRVACAAALSLGLGIASWAAPVPPDKALHIYFVDVEGGQATLFVTPTGQSLLIDTGWPGNEGRDADRIVAVARKAGISKIDYVLITHFHDDHVGGVPQLAARFPIGTFIDHGDNRETTDAVTVKDWQAYQAVLATGKYQRVSAKPGDVLPIRGMQATIISSDAALLEKPLAGAGQDNPDCKDAEQFPADTTENLRSLGTFINFGKLRILDLGDLTHDKEMQLMCPINKIGKIDIYIVSHHGWAQSSSLPFVYGLAPRVAIMDNGAKKGGTPSVLDIIRKSPGLEDLWQLHFSEEGGAAHNVAAEFIANPDGPDAANDLELTAHPDGSFEVFNSRTQKSKHYSAH
;
A
#
# COMPACT_ATOMS: atom_id res chain seq x y z
N MET A 1 -14.95 35.28 78.66
CA MET A 1 -15.51 36.58 79.12
C MET A 1 -16.35 37.10 77.97
N ILE A 2 -17.67 36.69 77.84
CA ILE A 2 -18.83 37.51 78.27
C ILE A 2 -18.89 38.85 77.54
N CYS A 3 -19.82 39.08 76.59
CA CYS A 3 -21.19 39.58 76.70
C CYS A 3 -21.75 39.69 75.27
N LEU A 4 -22.80 39.09 74.83
CA LEU A 4 -24.25 39.23 75.00
C LEU A 4 -24.80 40.60 74.77
N LEU A 5 -25.95 40.63 74.07
CA LEU A 5 -27.09 41.54 74.01
C LEU A 5 -27.15 42.32 72.66
N SER A 6 -28.30 42.52 72.05
CA SER A 6 -29.68 42.02 72.02
C SER A 6 -30.47 42.92 71.07
N LEU A 7 -31.38 42.33 70.34
CA LEU A 7 -32.68 42.75 69.90
C LEU A 7 -32.98 44.25 69.59
N SER A 8 -33.51 44.54 68.41
CA SER A 8 -34.92 45.02 68.40
C SER A 8 -35.48 45.07 66.94
N CYS A 9 -36.64 44.54 66.88
CA CYS A 9 -37.59 44.43 65.81
C CYS A 9 -38.27 45.76 65.54
N TRP A 10 -38.43 46.14 64.29
CA TRP A 10 -39.52 47.06 63.92
C TRP A 10 -40.13 46.66 62.59
N ARG A 11 -41.39 46.25 62.62
CA ARG A 11 -42.30 46.05 61.47
C ARG A 11 -42.86 47.39 61.03
N ILE A 12 -42.87 47.65 59.73
CA ILE A 12 -43.90 48.53 59.12
C ILE A 12 -44.38 47.83 57.83
N LYS A 13 -45.69 47.84 57.72
CA LYS A 13 -46.54 47.24 56.69
C LYS A 13 -46.87 48.20 55.56
N TRP A 14 -47.26 47.61 54.41
CA TRP A 14 -48.12 48.10 53.31
C TRP A 14 -47.41 48.99 52.26
N SER A 15 -47.56 48.83 50.96
CA SER A 15 -48.74 48.49 50.14
C SER A 15 -48.33 47.96 48.73
N GLN A 16 -49.23 47.22 48.10
CA GLN A 16 -49.20 46.66 46.78
C GLN A 16 -49.17 47.73 45.68
N SER A 17 -48.46 47.47 44.58
CA SER A 17 -48.95 47.61 43.19
C SER A 17 -47.91 47.14 42.17
N LEU A 18 -48.23 46.08 41.51
CA LEU A 18 -48.09 45.74 40.09
C LEU A 18 -46.94 46.38 39.28
N LEU A 19 -45.94 45.63 38.89
CA LEU A 19 -45.71 45.36 37.43
C LEU A 19 -44.86 44.11 37.25
N ARG A 20 -45.45 43.10 36.64
CA ARG A 20 -44.76 41.86 36.22
C ARG A 20 -43.93 42.19 35.00
N VAL A 21 -42.60 42.12 35.08
CA VAL A 21 -41.74 41.93 33.91
C VAL A 21 -41.06 40.61 34.15
N ALA A 22 -41.55 39.58 33.43
CA ALA A 22 -40.93 38.28 33.37
C ALA A 22 -39.74 38.34 32.41
N CYS A 23 -38.52 38.41 32.91
CA CYS A 23 -37.33 38.08 32.13
C CYS A 23 -37.20 36.55 32.07
N ALA A 24 -37.73 35.94 31.01
CA ALA A 24 -37.42 34.56 30.66
C ALA A 24 -36.00 34.51 30.08
N ALA A 25 -35.03 34.17 30.90
CA ALA A 25 -33.72 33.75 30.41
C ALA A 25 -33.87 32.36 29.80
N ALA A 26 -34.04 32.30 28.46
CA ALA A 26 -33.96 31.06 27.71
C ALA A 26 -32.50 30.62 27.70
N LEU A 27 -32.12 29.66 28.56
CA LEU A 27 -30.93 28.86 28.39
C LEU A 27 -31.19 27.94 27.17
N SER A 28 -30.76 28.35 25.99
CA SER A 28 -30.62 27.46 24.84
C SER A 28 -29.43 26.54 25.07
N LEU A 29 -29.67 25.36 25.69
CA LEU A 29 -28.76 24.22 25.58
C LEU A 29 -28.75 23.80 24.12
N GLY A 30 -27.74 24.23 23.37
CA GLY A 30 -27.41 23.70 22.07
C GLY A 30 -26.96 22.27 22.25
N LEU A 31 -27.90 21.32 22.16
CA LEU A 31 -27.59 19.93 21.86
C LEU A 31 -26.97 19.90 20.46
N GLY A 32 -25.66 19.97 20.41
CA GLY A 32 -24.90 19.60 19.21
C GLY A 32 -25.24 18.15 18.88
N ILE A 33 -26.17 17.95 17.96
CA ILE A 33 -26.41 16.65 17.35
C ILE A 33 -25.14 16.38 16.53
N ALA A 34 -24.19 15.63 17.12
CA ALA A 34 -23.15 15.00 16.35
C ALA A 34 -23.89 14.12 15.33
N SER A 35 -23.95 14.59 14.10
CA SER A 35 -24.42 13.80 12.97
C SER A 35 -23.42 12.65 12.82
N TRP A 36 -23.74 11.51 13.39
CA TRP A 36 -23.07 10.27 13.04
C TRP A 36 -23.55 9.98 11.63
N ALA A 37 -22.70 10.29 10.65
CA ALA A 37 -22.90 9.81 9.30
C ALA A 37 -23.07 8.30 9.43
N ALA A 38 -24.19 7.79 8.95
CA ALA A 38 -24.40 6.34 8.87
C ALA A 38 -23.23 5.78 8.09
N PRO A 39 -22.61 4.66 8.53
CA PRO A 39 -21.56 4.03 7.76
C PRO A 39 -22.08 3.80 6.35
N VAL A 40 -21.37 4.34 5.37
CA VAL A 40 -21.63 4.04 3.95
C VAL A 40 -21.59 2.52 3.84
N PRO A 41 -22.63 1.87 3.27
CA PRO A 41 -22.58 0.42 3.06
C PRO A 41 -21.27 0.12 2.34
N PRO A 42 -20.49 -0.90 2.77
CA PRO A 42 -19.27 -1.26 2.08
C PRO A 42 -19.62 -1.50 0.61
N ASP A 43 -18.99 -0.73 -0.28
CA ASP A 43 -19.09 -1.05 -1.69
C ASP A 43 -18.47 -2.44 -1.89
N LYS A 44 -18.76 -3.08 -3.01
CA LYS A 44 -18.21 -4.40 -3.31
C LYS A 44 -16.83 -4.34 -3.95
N ALA A 45 -16.19 -3.18 -3.92
CA ALA A 45 -14.92 -2.92 -4.58
C ALA A 45 -13.73 -3.30 -3.68
N LEU A 46 -12.61 -3.60 -4.31
CA LEU A 46 -11.30 -3.64 -3.70
C LEU A 46 -10.62 -2.30 -3.99
N HIS A 47 -10.21 -1.60 -2.95
CA HIS A 47 -9.47 -0.35 -3.08
C HIS A 47 -7.98 -0.61 -2.85
N ILE A 48 -7.15 -0.07 -3.74
CA ILE A 48 -5.69 -0.20 -3.69
C ILE A 48 -5.10 1.21 -3.77
N TYR A 49 -4.27 1.54 -2.80
CA TYR A 49 -3.61 2.84 -2.70
C TYR A 49 -2.11 2.64 -2.84
N PHE A 50 -1.53 3.24 -3.86
CA PHE A 50 -0.08 3.29 -4.09
C PHE A 50 0.43 4.57 -3.45
N VAL A 51 0.94 4.44 -2.22
CA VAL A 51 1.34 5.59 -1.40
C VAL A 51 2.70 6.09 -1.87
N ASP A 52 2.80 7.40 -2.10
CA ASP A 52 4.08 8.01 -2.44
C ASP A 52 5.06 7.96 -1.25
N VAL A 53 6.03 7.08 -1.32
CA VAL A 53 7.16 6.96 -0.39
C VAL A 53 8.51 7.20 -1.08
N GLU A 54 8.51 7.99 -2.17
CA GLU A 54 9.73 8.46 -2.85
C GLU A 54 10.63 7.33 -3.37
N GLY A 55 10.03 6.30 -3.99
CA GLY A 55 10.75 5.18 -4.60
C GLY A 55 11.10 4.05 -3.64
N GLY A 56 10.41 3.98 -2.52
CA GLY A 56 10.20 2.74 -1.77
C GLY A 56 8.85 2.15 -2.13
N GLN A 57 8.42 1.09 -1.44
CA GLN A 57 7.11 0.51 -1.63
C GLN A 57 6.22 0.72 -0.40
N ALA A 58 4.97 1.12 -0.65
CA ALA A 58 3.87 1.08 0.33
C ALA A 58 2.54 0.99 -0.42
N THR A 59 2.00 -0.22 -0.57
CA THR A 59 0.75 -0.48 -1.28
C THR A 59 -0.30 -0.99 -0.32
N LEU A 60 -1.36 -0.20 -0.09
CA LEU A 60 -2.44 -0.54 0.83
C LEU A 60 -3.65 -1.08 0.07
N PHE A 61 -4.05 -2.31 0.37
CA PHE A 61 -5.28 -2.94 -0.10
C PHE A 61 -6.35 -2.87 1.00
N VAL A 62 -7.55 -2.43 0.63
CA VAL A 62 -8.73 -2.45 1.50
C VAL A 62 -9.84 -3.23 0.81
N THR A 63 -10.20 -4.38 1.38
CA THR A 63 -11.15 -5.31 0.79
C THR A 63 -12.61 -4.88 1.02
N PRO A 64 -13.57 -5.41 0.25
CA PRO A 64 -15.01 -5.16 0.49
C PRO A 64 -15.50 -5.55 1.89
N THR A 65 -14.74 -6.37 2.61
CA THR A 65 -15.06 -6.76 3.99
C THR A 65 -14.50 -5.81 5.04
N GLY A 66 -13.77 -4.78 4.61
CA GLY A 66 -13.09 -3.82 5.47
C GLY A 66 -11.76 -4.33 6.05
N GLN A 67 -11.28 -5.52 5.64
CA GLN A 67 -9.93 -5.95 6.01
C GLN A 67 -8.87 -5.27 5.15
N SER A 68 -7.70 -5.08 5.73
CA SER A 68 -6.60 -4.38 5.08
C SER A 68 -5.32 -5.19 5.06
N LEU A 69 -4.61 -5.08 3.92
CA LEU A 69 -3.24 -5.55 3.71
C LEU A 69 -2.39 -4.38 3.26
N LEU A 70 -1.34 -4.07 3.99
CA LEU A 70 -0.28 -3.17 3.54
C LEU A 70 0.91 -4.02 3.09
N ILE A 71 1.37 -3.83 1.87
CA ILE A 71 2.62 -4.40 1.36
C ILE A 71 3.68 -3.33 1.46
N ASP A 72 4.68 -3.57 2.29
CA ASP A 72 5.81 -2.72 2.65
C ASP A 72 5.45 -1.38 3.31
N THR A 73 6.46 -0.66 3.78
CA THR A 73 6.27 0.49 4.67
C THR A 73 7.14 1.70 4.32
N GLY A 74 7.85 1.66 3.19
CA GLY A 74 8.75 2.72 2.77
C GLY A 74 10.02 2.83 3.62
N TRP A 75 10.67 3.97 3.52
CA TRP A 75 11.98 4.27 4.10
C TRP A 75 11.95 4.55 5.59
N PRO A 76 13.06 4.29 6.30
CA PRO A 76 13.26 4.77 7.66
C PRO A 76 13.60 6.27 7.65
N GLY A 77 13.47 6.92 8.78
CA GLY A 77 13.91 8.32 8.94
C GLY A 77 12.92 9.34 8.40
N ASN A 78 13.42 10.42 7.80
CA ASN A 78 12.63 11.56 7.31
C ASN A 78 11.54 12.01 8.31
N GLU A 79 11.86 12.00 9.61
CA GLU A 79 10.93 12.29 10.72
C GLU A 79 9.67 11.40 10.73
N GLY A 80 9.67 10.29 9.97
CA GLY A 80 8.54 9.37 9.81
C GLY A 80 7.58 9.77 8.70
N ARG A 81 8.04 10.52 7.70
CA ARG A 81 7.26 10.96 6.53
C ARG A 81 6.42 9.85 5.92
N ASP A 82 7.04 8.70 5.63
CA ASP A 82 6.36 7.60 4.94
C ASP A 82 5.29 6.96 5.83
N ALA A 83 5.60 6.78 7.10
CA ALA A 83 4.60 6.32 8.07
C ALA A 83 3.43 7.30 8.20
N ASP A 84 3.67 8.61 8.18
CA ASP A 84 2.62 9.62 8.24
C ASP A 84 1.76 9.61 6.97
N ARG A 85 2.35 9.43 5.77
CA ARG A 85 1.65 9.28 4.50
C ARG A 85 0.77 8.01 4.49
N ILE A 86 1.32 6.86 4.90
CA ILE A 86 0.57 5.60 5.03
C ILE A 86 -0.61 5.77 5.99
N VAL A 87 -0.41 6.40 7.16
CA VAL A 87 -1.48 6.66 8.13
C VAL A 87 -2.55 7.59 7.57
N ALA A 88 -2.15 8.62 6.82
CA ALA A 88 -3.11 9.53 6.18
C ALA A 88 -3.99 8.79 5.17
N VAL A 89 -3.39 7.93 4.32
CA VAL A 89 -4.10 7.10 3.35
C VAL A 89 -5.00 6.07 4.06
N ALA A 90 -4.51 5.40 5.11
CA ALA A 90 -5.31 4.46 5.90
C ALA A 90 -6.56 5.12 6.51
N ARG A 91 -6.41 6.34 7.04
CA ARG A 91 -7.54 7.13 7.56
C ARG A 91 -8.50 7.56 6.45
N LYS A 92 -7.98 8.00 5.29
CA LYS A 92 -8.77 8.31 4.10
C LYS A 92 -9.59 7.10 3.64
N ALA A 93 -8.98 5.90 3.67
CA ALA A 93 -9.64 4.63 3.35
C ALA A 93 -10.65 4.18 4.44
N GLY A 94 -10.81 4.93 5.53
CA GLY A 94 -11.78 4.65 6.59
C GLY A 94 -11.38 3.51 7.54
N ILE A 95 -10.13 3.04 7.49
CA ILE A 95 -9.65 1.99 8.39
C ILE A 95 -9.01 2.58 9.64
N SER A 96 -9.18 1.91 10.78
CA SER A 96 -8.62 2.31 12.07
C SER A 96 -7.47 1.41 12.54
N LYS A 97 -7.18 0.37 11.76
CA LYS A 97 -6.13 -0.63 11.99
C LYS A 97 -5.72 -1.23 10.65
N ILE A 98 -4.45 -1.49 10.45
CA ILE A 98 -3.96 -2.34 9.38
C ILE A 98 -3.96 -3.78 9.89
N ASP A 99 -4.78 -4.66 9.28
CA ASP A 99 -4.91 -6.04 9.75
C ASP A 99 -3.65 -6.85 9.50
N TYR A 100 -3.06 -6.69 8.31
CA TYR A 100 -1.85 -7.38 7.89
C TYR A 100 -0.86 -6.40 7.28
N VAL A 101 0.39 -6.47 7.73
CA VAL A 101 1.54 -5.81 7.09
C VAL A 101 2.43 -6.92 6.54
N LEU A 102 2.56 -6.99 5.23
CA LEU A 102 3.43 -7.90 4.52
C LEU A 102 4.72 -7.16 4.20
N ILE A 103 5.84 -7.67 4.67
CA ILE A 103 7.17 -7.18 4.32
C ILE A 103 7.73 -8.13 3.27
N THR A 104 7.97 -7.58 2.07
CA THR A 104 8.47 -8.37 0.94
C THR A 104 9.89 -8.85 1.21
N HIS A 105 10.77 -7.96 1.63
CA HIS A 105 12.15 -8.23 2.02
C HIS A 105 12.68 -7.13 2.95
N PHE A 106 13.95 -7.21 3.39
CA PHE A 106 14.43 -6.37 4.49
C PHE A 106 15.33 -5.20 4.07
N HIS A 107 15.24 -4.72 2.82
CA HIS A 107 15.87 -3.46 2.43
C HIS A 107 15.14 -2.27 3.06
N ASP A 108 15.85 -1.17 3.21
CA ASP A 108 15.42 0.01 3.98
C ASP A 108 14.19 0.70 3.39
N ASP A 109 14.00 0.66 2.10
CA ASP A 109 12.85 1.25 1.39
C ASP A 109 11.57 0.37 1.38
N HIS A 110 11.63 -0.79 2.05
CA HIS A 110 10.52 -1.73 2.24
C HIS A 110 10.18 -1.91 3.72
N VAL A 111 11.16 -2.32 4.54
CA VAL A 111 10.94 -2.58 5.96
C VAL A 111 11.19 -1.36 6.85
N GLY A 112 11.90 -0.37 6.33
CA GLY A 112 12.44 0.73 7.13
C GLY A 112 11.42 1.58 7.87
N GLY A 113 10.22 1.75 7.31
CA GLY A 113 9.12 2.49 7.93
C GLY A 113 8.41 1.78 9.09
N VAL A 114 8.66 0.48 9.30
CA VAL A 114 7.94 -0.33 10.32
C VAL A 114 7.97 0.29 11.72
N PRO A 115 9.13 0.72 12.28
CA PRO A 115 9.14 1.27 13.63
C PRO A 115 8.28 2.53 13.78
N GLN A 116 8.32 3.41 12.77
CA GLN A 116 7.56 4.66 12.79
C GLN A 116 6.06 4.41 12.60
N LEU A 117 5.68 3.48 11.69
CA LEU A 117 4.30 3.10 11.46
C LEU A 117 3.69 2.43 12.69
N ALA A 118 4.39 1.48 13.30
CA ALA A 118 3.94 0.78 14.51
C ALA A 118 3.75 1.71 15.72
N ALA A 119 4.48 2.83 15.76
CA ALA A 119 4.30 3.87 16.78
C ALA A 119 3.09 4.79 16.52
N ARG A 120 2.56 4.86 15.29
CA ARG A 120 1.53 5.81 14.86
C ARG A 120 0.16 5.19 14.58
N PHE A 121 0.14 3.92 14.23
CA PHE A 121 -1.11 3.28 13.78
C PHE A 121 -1.20 1.83 14.28
N PRO A 122 -2.40 1.36 14.67
CA PRO A 122 -2.60 -0.03 15.08
C PRO A 122 -2.32 -1.01 13.94
N ILE A 123 -1.56 -2.06 14.23
CA ILE A 123 -1.23 -3.16 13.32
C ILE A 123 -1.67 -4.47 13.95
N GLY A 124 -2.10 -5.42 13.14
CA GLY A 124 -2.47 -6.77 13.55
C GLY A 124 -1.31 -7.75 13.47
N THR A 125 -1.07 -8.27 12.29
CA THR A 125 -0.11 -9.34 12.01
C THR A 125 0.90 -8.89 10.99
N PHE A 126 2.18 -9.16 11.25
CA PHE A 126 3.23 -9.06 10.25
C PHE A 126 3.38 -10.38 9.51
N ILE A 127 3.58 -10.31 8.20
CA ILE A 127 3.83 -11.44 7.31
C ILE A 127 5.16 -11.16 6.61
N ASP A 128 6.10 -12.10 6.61
CA ASP A 128 7.40 -11.96 5.98
C ASP A 128 7.93 -13.32 5.47
N HIS A 129 9.12 -13.33 4.85
CA HIS A 129 9.74 -14.54 4.33
C HIS A 129 10.59 -15.32 5.36
N GLY A 130 10.66 -14.88 6.61
CA GLY A 130 11.49 -15.48 7.66
C GLY A 130 12.60 -14.56 8.14
N ASP A 131 13.79 -15.10 8.39
CA ASP A 131 14.90 -14.31 8.90
C ASP A 131 15.73 -13.70 7.76
N ASN A 132 16.27 -12.50 8.00
CA ASN A 132 17.21 -11.86 7.10
C ASN A 132 18.41 -12.76 6.79
N ARG A 133 18.78 -12.89 5.53
CA ARG A 133 19.92 -13.65 5.04
C ARG A 133 21.07 -12.77 4.56
N GLU A 134 20.83 -11.49 4.30
CA GLU A 134 21.85 -10.55 3.90
C GLU A 134 22.51 -9.93 5.13
N THR A 135 23.59 -10.57 5.57
CA THR A 135 24.28 -10.20 6.83
C THR A 135 25.50 -9.31 6.63
N THR A 136 25.86 -9.01 5.39
CA THR A 136 27.04 -8.20 5.02
C THR A 136 26.71 -6.74 4.75
N ASP A 137 25.47 -6.45 4.37
CA ASP A 137 24.99 -5.08 4.24
C ASP A 137 24.58 -4.50 5.59
N ALA A 138 25.26 -3.45 6.03
CA ALA A 138 25.05 -2.86 7.35
C ALA A 138 23.69 -2.16 7.49
N VAL A 139 23.13 -1.66 6.37
CA VAL A 139 21.83 -0.98 6.35
C VAL A 139 20.74 -2.02 6.53
N THR A 140 20.74 -3.07 5.73
CA THR A 140 19.79 -4.20 5.82
C THR A 140 19.81 -4.84 7.21
N VAL A 141 21.00 -5.08 7.78
CA VAL A 141 21.14 -5.63 9.13
C VAL A 141 20.53 -4.70 10.20
N LYS A 142 20.75 -3.40 10.09
CA LYS A 142 20.21 -2.40 11.02
C LYS A 142 18.68 -2.38 10.95
N ASP A 143 18.10 -2.35 9.76
CA ASP A 143 16.65 -2.23 9.59
C ASP A 143 15.93 -3.53 9.95
N TRP A 144 16.54 -4.69 9.65
CA TRP A 144 16.12 -5.96 10.21
C TRP A 144 16.08 -5.95 11.74
N GLN A 145 17.14 -5.46 12.41
CA GLN A 145 17.17 -5.36 13.87
C GLN A 145 16.09 -4.43 14.42
N ALA A 146 15.81 -3.33 13.72
CA ALA A 146 14.76 -2.40 14.09
C ALA A 146 13.36 -3.06 13.97
N TYR A 147 13.13 -3.82 12.89
CA TYR A 147 11.92 -4.62 12.72
C TYR A 147 11.78 -5.67 13.82
N GLN A 148 12.84 -6.44 14.12
CA GLN A 148 12.83 -7.42 15.22
C GLN A 148 12.52 -6.78 16.57
N ALA A 149 13.03 -5.56 16.83
CA ALA A 149 12.73 -4.83 18.07
C ALA A 149 11.24 -4.50 18.20
N VAL A 150 10.56 -4.17 17.09
CA VAL A 150 9.10 -3.99 17.08
C VAL A 150 8.39 -5.29 17.42
N LEU A 151 8.77 -6.41 16.80
CA LEU A 151 8.20 -7.73 17.08
C LEU A 151 8.43 -8.18 18.53
N ALA A 152 9.61 -7.92 19.08
CA ALA A 152 9.99 -8.28 20.44
C ALA A 152 9.14 -7.58 21.51
N THR A 153 8.37 -6.55 21.18
CA THR A 153 7.40 -5.93 22.09
C THR A 153 6.26 -6.89 22.49
N GLY A 154 6.08 -7.99 21.76
CA GLY A 154 5.02 -8.98 21.99
C GLY A 154 3.60 -8.48 21.63
N LYS A 155 3.46 -7.31 21.02
CA LYS A 155 2.19 -6.73 20.65
C LYS A 155 1.62 -7.27 19.33
N TYR A 156 2.46 -7.87 18.50
CA TYR A 156 2.13 -8.26 17.14
C TYR A 156 2.32 -9.76 16.93
N GLN A 157 1.48 -10.34 16.09
CA GLN A 157 1.73 -11.66 15.55
C GLN A 157 2.69 -11.56 14.37
N ARG A 158 3.52 -12.59 14.16
CA ARG A 158 4.38 -12.75 12.98
C ARG A 158 4.10 -14.10 12.34
N VAL A 159 4.00 -14.11 11.03
CA VAL A 159 3.82 -15.31 10.21
C VAL A 159 4.86 -15.28 9.09
N SER A 160 5.70 -16.31 9.02
CA SER A 160 6.57 -16.49 7.84
C SER A 160 5.83 -17.31 6.80
N ALA A 161 5.60 -16.72 5.64
CA ALA A 161 4.83 -17.33 4.56
C ALA A 161 5.74 -18.01 3.53
N LYS A 162 5.19 -19.01 2.81
CA LYS A 162 5.91 -19.81 1.83
C LYS A 162 5.14 -19.85 0.50
N PRO A 163 5.82 -20.13 -0.63
CA PRO A 163 5.14 -20.30 -1.91
C PRO A 163 4.03 -21.35 -1.83
N GLY A 164 2.83 -20.98 -2.29
CA GLY A 164 1.62 -21.78 -2.23
C GLY A 164 0.71 -21.46 -1.04
N ASP A 165 1.17 -20.75 -0.02
CA ASP A 165 0.33 -20.30 1.08
C ASP A 165 -0.71 -19.29 0.58
N VAL A 166 -1.93 -19.39 1.12
CA VAL A 166 -2.99 -18.40 0.89
C VAL A 166 -3.15 -17.59 2.18
N LEU A 167 -3.01 -16.27 2.06
CA LEU A 167 -3.12 -15.38 3.21
C LEU A 167 -4.56 -15.35 3.75
N PRO A 168 -4.77 -15.28 5.06
CA PRO A 168 -6.10 -15.37 5.69
C PRO A 168 -6.87 -14.04 5.61
N ILE A 169 -6.90 -13.44 4.42
CA ILE A 169 -7.57 -12.16 4.16
C ILE A 169 -8.94 -12.43 3.53
N ARG A 170 -9.98 -11.85 4.12
CA ARG A 170 -11.34 -11.97 3.58
C ARG A 170 -11.59 -10.93 2.50
N GLY A 171 -12.34 -11.30 1.47
CA GLY A 171 -12.76 -10.40 0.40
C GLY A 171 -11.84 -10.36 -0.81
N MET A 172 -10.65 -10.96 -0.72
CA MET A 172 -9.76 -11.26 -1.84
C MET A 172 -8.97 -12.53 -1.56
N GLN A 173 -8.39 -13.16 -2.59
CA GLN A 173 -7.50 -14.29 -2.41
C GLN A 173 -6.06 -13.86 -2.75
N ALA A 174 -5.20 -13.84 -1.77
CA ALA A 174 -3.79 -13.52 -1.91
C ALA A 174 -2.96 -14.80 -1.73
N THR A 175 -2.26 -15.23 -2.78
CA THR A 175 -1.42 -16.45 -2.80
C THR A 175 0.03 -16.05 -2.90
N ILE A 176 0.88 -16.60 -2.05
CA ILE A 176 2.32 -16.37 -2.08
C ILE A 176 2.94 -17.19 -3.21
N ILE A 177 3.75 -16.57 -4.07
CA ILE A 177 4.39 -17.24 -5.20
C ILE A 177 5.92 -17.25 -5.14
N SER A 178 6.51 -16.38 -4.32
CA SER A 178 7.94 -16.37 -3.98
C SER A 178 8.13 -16.04 -2.50
N SER A 179 9.17 -16.62 -1.87
CA SER A 179 9.52 -16.34 -0.48
C SER A 179 10.87 -17.00 -0.14
N ASP A 180 11.79 -16.29 0.53
CA ASP A 180 13.13 -16.78 0.94
C ASP A 180 13.84 -17.54 -0.20
N ALA A 181 13.85 -16.94 -1.39
CA ALA A 181 14.42 -17.50 -2.63
C ALA A 181 13.72 -18.75 -3.20
N ALA A 182 12.74 -19.32 -2.51
CA ALA A 182 11.89 -20.38 -3.03
C ALA A 182 10.76 -19.80 -3.90
N LEU A 183 10.34 -20.56 -4.89
CA LEU A 183 9.33 -20.17 -5.86
C LEU A 183 8.20 -21.20 -5.93
N LEU A 184 7.07 -20.77 -6.46
CA LEU A 184 5.95 -21.66 -6.75
C LEU A 184 6.41 -22.82 -7.66
N GLU A 185 6.18 -24.05 -7.22
CA GLU A 185 6.60 -25.23 -7.97
C GLU A 185 5.67 -25.50 -9.16
N LYS A 186 4.37 -25.44 -8.91
CA LYS A 186 3.33 -25.74 -9.91
C LYS A 186 2.70 -24.47 -10.45
N PRO A 187 2.34 -24.43 -11.74
CA PRO A 187 1.63 -23.29 -12.30
C PRO A 187 0.32 -22.99 -11.55
N LEU A 188 -0.02 -21.70 -11.48
CA LEU A 188 -1.31 -21.25 -11.02
C LEU A 188 -2.43 -21.70 -11.95
N ALA A 189 -3.67 -21.67 -11.47
CA ALA A 189 -4.84 -22.04 -12.26
C ALA A 189 -4.93 -21.17 -13.54
N GLY A 190 -5.01 -21.80 -14.70
CA GLY A 190 -5.05 -21.14 -16.01
C GLY A 190 -3.68 -20.72 -16.57
N ALA A 191 -2.59 -21.01 -15.87
CA ALA A 191 -1.22 -20.86 -16.32
C ALA A 191 -0.65 -22.20 -16.84
N GLY A 192 0.66 -22.27 -17.06
CA GLY A 192 1.35 -23.51 -17.45
C GLY A 192 1.57 -23.65 -18.97
N GLN A 193 1.42 -22.56 -19.71
CA GLN A 193 1.73 -22.53 -21.14
C GLN A 193 3.22 -22.27 -21.37
N ASP A 194 3.74 -22.75 -22.49
CA ASP A 194 5.07 -22.38 -22.96
C ASP A 194 5.15 -20.87 -23.14
N ASN A 195 6.28 -20.29 -22.74
CA ASN A 195 6.54 -18.88 -22.98
C ASN A 195 7.53 -18.72 -24.15
N PRO A 196 7.05 -18.26 -25.32
CA PRO A 196 7.89 -18.17 -26.52
C PRO A 196 9.02 -17.14 -26.38
N ASP A 197 8.85 -16.13 -25.50
CA ASP A 197 9.85 -15.08 -25.29
C ASP A 197 11.07 -15.58 -24.48
N CYS A 198 11.02 -16.81 -23.96
CA CYS A 198 12.16 -17.45 -23.30
C CYS A 198 13.25 -17.93 -24.27
N LYS A 199 12.90 -18.09 -25.55
CA LYS A 199 13.89 -18.47 -26.58
C LYS A 199 14.79 -17.26 -26.78
N ASP A 200 16.08 -17.48 -26.74
CA ASP A 200 17.08 -16.42 -26.90
C ASP A 200 17.06 -15.32 -25.79
N ALA A 201 16.41 -15.60 -24.66
CA ALA A 201 16.38 -14.69 -23.53
C ALA A 201 17.78 -14.49 -22.92
N GLU A 202 18.05 -13.27 -22.52
CA GLU A 202 19.27 -12.93 -21.79
C GLU A 202 19.38 -13.75 -20.51
N GLN A 203 20.59 -14.20 -20.20
CA GLN A 203 20.87 -14.90 -18.95
C GLN A 203 21.37 -13.89 -17.93
N PHE A 204 20.73 -13.86 -16.80
CA PHE A 204 21.06 -12.95 -15.70
C PHE A 204 21.85 -13.71 -14.62
N PRO A 205 22.89 -13.07 -14.01
CA PRO A 205 23.56 -13.65 -12.88
C PRO A 205 22.58 -13.81 -11.71
N ALA A 206 22.81 -14.83 -10.89
CA ALA A 206 22.03 -15.00 -9.66
C ALA A 206 22.28 -13.82 -8.73
N ASP A 207 21.20 -13.25 -8.22
CA ASP A 207 21.26 -12.27 -7.15
C ASP A 207 21.64 -12.93 -5.83
N THR A 208 22.28 -12.20 -4.93
CA THR A 208 22.71 -12.69 -3.61
C THR A 208 22.18 -11.84 -2.47
N THR A 209 21.41 -10.80 -2.78
CA THR A 209 20.86 -9.85 -1.81
C THR A 209 19.51 -10.31 -1.26
N GLU A 210 18.87 -9.49 -0.45
CA GLU A 210 17.50 -9.72 0.03
C GLU A 210 16.47 -9.66 -1.11
N ASN A 211 16.74 -8.96 -2.23
CA ASN A 211 15.81 -8.85 -3.34
C ASN A 211 15.35 -10.21 -3.88
N LEU A 212 16.29 -11.17 -4.07
CA LEU A 212 15.91 -12.51 -4.54
C LEU A 212 14.98 -13.27 -3.60
N ARG A 213 14.83 -12.79 -2.35
CA ARG A 213 14.01 -13.40 -1.29
C ARG A 213 12.63 -12.79 -1.18
N SER A 214 12.35 -11.77 -1.97
CA SER A 214 11.09 -11.03 -1.95
C SER A 214 9.88 -11.96 -1.89
N LEU A 215 9.02 -11.68 -0.92
CA LEU A 215 7.75 -12.37 -0.74
C LEU A 215 6.76 -11.83 -1.77
N GLY A 216 6.63 -12.56 -2.88
CA GLY A 216 5.76 -12.18 -3.98
C GLY A 216 4.34 -12.68 -3.79
N THR A 217 3.39 -11.83 -4.13
CA THR A 217 1.97 -12.08 -3.92
C THR A 217 1.19 -12.01 -5.22
N PHE A 218 0.41 -13.06 -5.50
CA PHE A 218 -0.58 -13.08 -6.58
C PHE A 218 -1.97 -12.95 -5.98
N ILE A 219 -2.71 -11.93 -6.40
CA ILE A 219 -4.01 -11.59 -5.84
C ILE A 219 -5.10 -11.80 -6.89
N ASN A 220 -6.13 -12.59 -6.53
CA ASN A 220 -7.37 -12.72 -7.27
C ASN A 220 -8.47 -11.92 -6.58
N PHE A 221 -9.16 -11.09 -7.34
CA PHE A 221 -10.36 -10.39 -6.92
C PHE A 221 -11.44 -10.47 -8.00
N GLY A 222 -12.40 -11.37 -7.81
CA GLY A 222 -13.36 -11.70 -8.86
C GLY A 222 -12.65 -12.21 -10.11
N LYS A 223 -12.76 -11.47 -11.22
CA LYS A 223 -12.06 -11.80 -12.47
C LYS A 223 -10.66 -11.16 -12.59
N LEU A 224 -10.33 -10.21 -11.71
CA LEU A 224 -9.05 -9.52 -11.76
C LEU A 224 -7.92 -10.33 -11.17
N ARG A 225 -6.77 -10.24 -11.81
CA ARG A 225 -5.51 -10.87 -11.45
C ARG A 225 -4.45 -9.78 -11.27
N ILE A 226 -3.92 -9.67 -10.07
CA ILE A 226 -2.96 -8.62 -9.69
C ILE A 226 -1.68 -9.30 -9.22
N LEU A 227 -0.54 -8.77 -9.58
CA LEU A 227 0.78 -9.30 -9.22
C LEU A 227 1.61 -8.22 -8.55
N ASP A 228 2.17 -8.55 -7.40
CA ASP A 228 3.18 -7.78 -6.66
C ASP A 228 4.29 -8.73 -6.23
N LEU A 229 5.52 -8.48 -6.66
CA LEU A 229 6.68 -9.31 -6.34
C LEU A 229 7.72 -8.61 -5.47
N GLY A 230 7.42 -7.40 -4.97
CA GLY A 230 8.44 -6.58 -4.36
C GLY A 230 9.61 -6.38 -5.32
N ASP A 231 10.83 -6.61 -4.84
CA ASP A 231 12.05 -6.42 -5.64
C ASP A 231 12.62 -7.71 -6.23
N LEU A 232 11.77 -8.72 -6.45
CA LEU A 232 12.21 -10.00 -7.01
C LEU A 232 13.00 -9.80 -8.31
N THR A 233 14.19 -10.39 -8.38
CA THR A 233 15.15 -10.15 -9.44
C THR A 233 15.01 -11.09 -10.65
N HIS A 234 15.61 -10.71 -11.76
CA HIS A 234 15.54 -11.38 -13.06
C HIS A 234 15.74 -12.90 -13.00
N ASP A 235 16.71 -13.37 -12.22
CA ASP A 235 17.01 -14.79 -12.10
C ASP A 235 15.84 -15.60 -11.53
N LYS A 236 15.08 -15.00 -10.64
CA LYS A 236 13.86 -15.59 -10.05
C LYS A 236 12.63 -15.41 -10.94
N GLU A 237 12.49 -14.24 -11.56
CA GLU A 237 11.45 -14.00 -12.56
C GLU A 237 11.54 -15.00 -13.71
N MET A 238 12.77 -15.27 -14.22
CA MET A 238 13.00 -16.24 -15.28
C MET A 238 12.62 -17.67 -14.87
N GLN A 239 12.85 -18.06 -13.62
CA GLN A 239 12.44 -19.39 -13.11
C GLN A 239 10.92 -19.53 -12.96
N LEU A 240 10.20 -18.42 -12.76
CA LEU A 240 8.74 -18.40 -12.74
C LEU A 240 8.14 -18.41 -14.14
N MET A 241 8.88 -17.92 -15.13
CA MET A 241 8.34 -17.62 -16.45
C MET A 241 8.88 -18.54 -17.56
N CYS A 242 10.04 -19.19 -17.37
CA CYS A 242 10.73 -19.93 -18.41
C CYS A 242 11.06 -21.36 -18.01
N PRO A 243 10.93 -22.35 -18.92
CA PRO A 243 10.29 -22.22 -20.23
C PRO A 243 8.76 -22.14 -20.14
N ILE A 244 8.20 -22.47 -18.97
CA ILE A 244 6.76 -22.52 -18.69
C ILE A 244 6.37 -21.32 -17.84
N ASN A 245 5.39 -20.56 -18.31
CA ASN A 245 4.81 -19.47 -17.56
C ASN A 245 3.96 -20.03 -16.41
N LYS A 246 4.46 -19.97 -15.18
CA LYS A 246 3.77 -20.47 -13.99
C LYS A 246 2.70 -19.53 -13.43
N ILE A 247 2.70 -18.27 -13.83
CA ILE A 247 1.79 -17.23 -13.32
C ILE A 247 0.58 -17.04 -14.24
N GLY A 248 0.80 -17.08 -15.55
CA GLY A 248 -0.18 -16.78 -16.60
C GLY A 248 -0.32 -15.26 -16.82
N LYS A 249 -1.33 -14.89 -17.62
CA LYS A 249 -1.65 -13.47 -17.88
C LYS A 249 -2.27 -12.82 -16.65
N ILE A 250 -2.02 -11.53 -16.48
CA ILE A 250 -2.54 -10.73 -15.38
C ILE A 250 -3.21 -9.45 -15.90
N ASP A 251 -4.01 -8.80 -15.07
CA ASP A 251 -4.63 -7.51 -15.40
C ASP A 251 -3.78 -6.35 -14.90
N ILE A 252 -3.30 -6.43 -13.68
CA ILE A 252 -2.58 -5.34 -13.01
C ILE A 252 -1.22 -5.87 -12.54
N TYR A 253 -0.16 -5.21 -13.03
CA TYR A 253 1.21 -5.46 -12.61
C TYR A 253 1.71 -4.31 -11.76
N ILE A 254 1.96 -4.56 -10.47
CA ILE A 254 2.75 -3.66 -9.63
C ILE A 254 4.20 -3.93 -10.00
N VAL A 255 4.86 -2.93 -10.58
CA VAL A 255 6.12 -3.13 -11.26
C VAL A 255 7.22 -3.48 -10.28
N SER A 256 7.82 -4.66 -10.45
CA SER A 256 8.88 -5.14 -9.58
C SER A 256 10.04 -4.16 -9.50
N HIS A 257 10.61 -4.02 -8.30
CA HIS A 257 11.82 -3.28 -8.03
C HIS A 257 11.76 -1.83 -8.52
N HIS A 258 10.59 -1.19 -8.33
CA HIS A 258 10.33 0.21 -8.72
C HIS A 258 10.62 0.50 -10.21
N GLY A 259 10.72 -0.53 -11.04
CA GLY A 259 11.16 -0.42 -12.44
C GLY A 259 12.68 -0.30 -12.61
N TRP A 260 13.46 -0.87 -11.69
CA TRP A 260 14.93 -0.95 -11.85
C TRP A 260 15.34 -2.09 -12.77
N ALA A 261 16.47 -1.91 -13.49
CA ALA A 261 16.94 -2.82 -14.54
C ALA A 261 17.34 -4.22 -14.07
N GLN A 262 17.27 -4.52 -12.80
CA GLN A 262 17.53 -5.85 -12.22
C GLN A 262 16.28 -6.73 -12.17
N SER A 263 15.13 -6.19 -12.56
CA SER A 263 13.84 -6.86 -12.57
C SER A 263 13.03 -6.47 -13.80
N SER A 264 11.87 -7.10 -14.00
CA SER A 264 10.98 -6.84 -15.15
C SER A 264 11.62 -7.20 -16.49
N SER A 265 12.23 -8.39 -16.56
CA SER A 265 12.81 -8.92 -17.80
C SER A 265 11.77 -9.04 -18.93
N LEU A 266 12.21 -8.95 -20.18
CA LEU A 266 11.29 -9.02 -21.34
C LEU A 266 10.44 -10.30 -21.32
N PRO A 267 11.01 -11.54 -21.16
CA PRO A 267 10.19 -12.74 -21.13
C PRO A 267 9.19 -12.75 -19.97
N PHE A 268 9.54 -12.11 -18.85
CA PHE A 268 8.66 -12.02 -17.69
C PHE A 268 7.47 -11.09 -17.99
N VAL A 269 7.73 -9.86 -18.37
CA VAL A 269 6.68 -8.86 -18.61
C VAL A 269 5.78 -9.27 -19.79
N TYR A 270 6.35 -9.80 -20.88
CA TYR A 270 5.59 -10.25 -22.05
C TYR A 270 4.77 -11.52 -21.76
N GLY A 271 5.31 -12.42 -20.95
CA GLY A 271 4.58 -13.61 -20.49
C GLY A 271 3.41 -13.28 -19.57
N LEU A 272 3.53 -12.23 -18.74
CA LEU A 272 2.43 -11.69 -17.93
C LEU A 272 1.40 -10.97 -18.77
N ALA A 273 1.83 -10.26 -19.83
CA ALA A 273 0.99 -9.43 -20.70
C ALA A 273 -0.04 -8.59 -19.92
N PRO A 274 0.41 -7.72 -18.98
CA PRO A 274 -0.48 -6.94 -18.14
C PRO A 274 -1.31 -5.95 -18.96
N ARG A 275 -2.54 -5.68 -18.51
CA ARG A 275 -3.36 -4.60 -19.09
C ARG A 275 -2.92 -3.24 -18.57
N VAL A 276 -2.65 -3.16 -17.28
CA VAL A 276 -2.17 -1.94 -16.63
C VAL A 276 -0.97 -2.29 -15.76
N ALA A 277 0.06 -1.46 -15.85
CA ALA A 277 1.20 -1.50 -14.94
C ALA A 277 1.20 -0.24 -14.06
N ILE A 278 1.49 -0.42 -12.77
CA ILE A 278 1.67 0.68 -11.82
C ILE A 278 3.09 0.61 -11.29
N MET A 279 3.85 1.69 -11.44
CA MET A 279 5.24 1.76 -11.04
C MET A 279 5.40 2.70 -9.84
N ASP A 280 5.83 2.17 -8.73
CA ASP A 280 6.09 2.87 -7.48
C ASP A 280 7.50 3.43 -7.40
N ASN A 281 7.98 4.00 -8.49
CA ASN A 281 9.28 4.62 -8.59
C ASN A 281 9.36 5.96 -7.85
N GLY A 282 10.56 6.35 -7.45
CA GLY A 282 10.91 7.71 -7.07
C GLY A 282 11.42 8.50 -8.27
N ALA A 283 11.70 9.80 -8.06
CA ALA A 283 12.30 10.63 -9.11
C ALA A 283 13.72 10.14 -9.49
N LYS A 284 14.48 9.64 -8.52
CA LYS A 284 15.90 9.20 -8.68
C LYS A 284 16.09 7.69 -8.47
N LYS A 285 15.04 6.96 -8.17
CA LYS A 285 15.10 5.52 -7.92
C LYS A 285 14.06 4.81 -8.76
N GLY A 286 14.47 3.81 -9.53
CA GLY A 286 13.60 3.07 -10.41
C GLY A 286 13.24 3.81 -11.70
N GLY A 287 12.35 3.23 -12.49
CA GLY A 287 11.94 3.79 -13.78
C GLY A 287 13.10 3.89 -14.76
N THR A 288 13.97 2.86 -14.86
CA THR A 288 15.08 2.85 -15.81
C THR A 288 14.57 2.79 -17.25
N PRO A 289 15.26 3.39 -18.23
CA PRO A 289 14.83 3.43 -19.63
C PRO A 289 14.47 2.06 -20.21
N SER A 290 15.29 1.05 -19.92
CA SER A 290 15.07 -0.32 -20.43
C SER A 290 13.77 -0.93 -19.92
N VAL A 291 13.47 -0.78 -18.63
CA VAL A 291 12.24 -1.32 -18.02
C VAL A 291 11.01 -0.58 -18.49
N LEU A 292 11.08 0.77 -18.54
CA LEU A 292 9.99 1.60 -19.09
C LEU A 292 9.65 1.16 -20.52
N ASP A 293 10.67 0.91 -21.36
CA ASP A 293 10.49 0.48 -22.74
C ASP A 293 9.93 -0.94 -22.86
N ILE A 294 10.40 -1.89 -22.02
CA ILE A 294 9.87 -3.26 -22.00
C ILE A 294 8.39 -3.24 -21.62
N ILE A 295 8.03 -2.54 -20.56
CA ILE A 295 6.63 -2.47 -20.10
C ILE A 295 5.76 -1.83 -21.17
N ARG A 296 6.15 -0.66 -21.70
CA ARG A 296 5.36 0.07 -22.72
C ARG A 296 5.17 -0.70 -24.01
N LYS A 297 6.03 -1.66 -24.33
CA LYS A 297 5.92 -2.52 -25.52
C LYS A 297 5.29 -3.87 -25.20
N SER A 298 4.89 -4.12 -23.95
CA SER A 298 4.27 -5.39 -23.57
C SER A 298 2.96 -5.63 -24.32
N PRO A 299 2.74 -6.85 -24.81
CA PRO A 299 1.49 -7.19 -25.48
C PRO A 299 0.26 -6.97 -24.59
N GLY A 300 -0.71 -6.22 -25.10
CA GLY A 300 -1.97 -5.98 -24.39
C GLY A 300 -1.95 -4.88 -23.35
N LEU A 301 -0.83 -4.19 -23.16
CA LEU A 301 -0.76 -3.07 -22.24
C LEU A 301 -1.66 -1.92 -22.73
N GLU A 302 -2.57 -1.48 -21.88
CA GLU A 302 -3.41 -0.32 -22.10
C GLU A 302 -2.70 0.95 -21.56
N ASP A 303 -2.12 0.88 -20.35
CA ASP A 303 -1.39 2.00 -19.76
C ASP A 303 -0.31 1.55 -18.75
N LEU A 304 0.72 2.40 -18.64
CA LEU A 304 1.67 2.43 -17.54
C LEU A 304 1.39 3.70 -16.72
N TRP A 305 1.25 3.56 -15.41
CA TRP A 305 1.19 4.65 -14.44
C TRP A 305 2.47 4.71 -13.61
N GLN A 306 2.93 5.91 -13.27
CA GLN A 306 4.12 6.11 -12.45
C GLN A 306 3.81 6.99 -11.24
N LEU A 307 4.39 6.68 -10.08
CA LEU A 307 4.34 7.60 -8.95
C LEU A 307 5.17 8.84 -9.21
N HIS A 308 6.35 8.70 -9.81
CA HIS A 308 7.22 9.83 -10.13
C HIS A 308 7.66 9.83 -11.59
N PHE A 309 7.95 11.03 -12.10
CA PHE A 309 8.75 11.17 -13.30
C PHE A 309 10.18 10.67 -12.99
N SER A 310 10.66 9.66 -13.72
CA SER A 310 12.02 9.18 -13.57
C SER A 310 13.03 10.13 -14.21
N GLU A 311 13.96 10.67 -13.43
CA GLU A 311 15.03 11.50 -13.96
C GLU A 311 15.92 10.69 -14.93
N GLU A 312 16.20 9.42 -14.63
CA GLU A 312 16.99 8.51 -15.48
C GLU A 312 16.24 8.20 -16.79
N GLY A 313 14.93 7.94 -16.71
CA GLY A 313 14.07 7.70 -17.87
C GLY A 313 14.00 8.91 -18.80
N GLY A 314 14.11 10.12 -18.27
CA GLY A 314 14.01 11.35 -19.05
C GLY A 314 12.72 11.44 -19.87
N ALA A 315 12.58 12.48 -20.67
CA ALA A 315 11.36 12.73 -21.45
C ALA A 315 11.07 11.67 -22.54
N ALA A 316 12.07 10.88 -22.94
CA ALA A 316 11.91 9.90 -24.00
C ALA A 316 11.23 8.59 -23.53
N HIS A 317 11.40 8.22 -22.28
CA HIS A 317 10.97 6.92 -21.76
C HIS A 317 9.82 7.00 -20.75
N ASN A 318 9.69 8.12 -20.00
CA ASN A 318 8.53 8.31 -19.11
C ASN A 318 7.20 8.35 -19.90
N VAL A 319 6.11 8.07 -19.20
CA VAL A 319 4.77 8.22 -19.76
C VAL A 319 4.34 9.71 -19.81
N ALA A 320 3.22 10.00 -20.46
CA ALA A 320 2.66 11.34 -20.47
C ALA A 320 2.28 11.81 -19.05
N ALA A 321 2.39 13.11 -18.81
CA ALA A 321 2.28 13.69 -17.46
C ALA A 321 0.96 13.37 -16.74
N GLU A 322 -0.14 13.13 -17.46
CA GLU A 322 -1.41 12.72 -16.85
C GLU A 322 -1.36 11.36 -16.16
N PHE A 323 -0.43 10.47 -16.55
CA PHE A 323 -0.21 9.15 -15.97
C PHE A 323 0.87 9.16 -14.86
N ILE A 324 1.39 10.32 -14.48
CA ILE A 324 2.38 10.48 -13.43
C ILE A 324 1.76 11.23 -12.25
N ALA A 325 1.88 10.69 -11.04
CA ALA A 325 1.36 11.35 -9.85
C ALA A 325 2.24 12.55 -9.44
N ASN A 326 3.56 12.43 -9.51
CA ASN A 326 4.51 13.46 -9.11
C ASN A 326 5.52 13.75 -10.25
N PRO A 327 5.14 14.62 -11.24
CA PRO A 327 6.01 14.92 -12.37
C PRO A 327 7.12 15.92 -12.05
N ASP A 328 6.96 16.74 -11.02
CA ASP A 328 7.80 17.91 -10.73
C ASP A 328 8.45 17.78 -9.34
N GLY A 329 9.54 17.04 -9.27
CA GLY A 329 10.37 16.98 -8.06
C GLY A 329 9.79 16.14 -6.92
N PRO A 330 10.52 16.07 -5.81
CA PRO A 330 10.16 15.27 -4.64
C PRO A 330 9.07 15.95 -3.79
N ASP A 331 8.51 15.16 -2.87
CA ASP A 331 7.68 15.59 -1.74
C ASP A 331 6.31 16.23 -2.05
N ALA A 332 5.76 16.04 -3.25
CA ALA A 332 4.40 16.46 -3.56
C ALA A 332 3.32 15.56 -2.93
N ALA A 333 3.70 14.35 -2.52
CA ALA A 333 2.83 13.37 -1.84
C ALA A 333 1.52 13.06 -2.58
N ASN A 334 1.57 13.01 -3.91
CA ASN A 334 0.42 12.58 -4.70
C ASN A 334 0.46 11.07 -4.88
N ASP A 335 -0.67 10.43 -4.61
CA ASP A 335 -0.86 8.99 -4.70
C ASP A 335 -1.58 8.60 -5.99
N LEU A 336 -1.46 7.33 -6.36
CA LEU A 336 -2.35 6.67 -7.30
C LEU A 336 -3.32 5.77 -6.52
N GLU A 337 -4.58 5.75 -6.93
CA GLU A 337 -5.60 4.92 -6.29
C GLU A 337 -6.30 4.08 -7.34
N LEU A 338 -6.48 2.79 -7.06
CA LEU A 338 -7.17 1.87 -7.95
C LEU A 338 -8.41 1.32 -7.24
N THR A 339 -9.56 1.47 -7.89
CA THR A 339 -10.81 0.86 -7.45
C THR A 339 -11.18 -0.27 -8.39
N ALA A 340 -11.17 -1.50 -7.87
CA ALA A 340 -11.40 -2.72 -8.64
C ALA A 340 -12.77 -3.33 -8.33
N HIS A 341 -13.46 -3.84 -9.37
CA HIS A 341 -14.75 -4.50 -9.25
C HIS A 341 -14.66 -6.00 -9.56
N PRO A 342 -15.52 -6.85 -8.93
CA PRO A 342 -15.45 -8.29 -9.12
C PRO A 342 -15.70 -8.78 -10.54
N ASP A 343 -16.32 -7.95 -11.38
CA ASP A 343 -16.60 -8.26 -12.78
C ASP A 343 -15.36 -8.14 -13.69
N GLY A 344 -14.26 -7.58 -13.16
CA GLY A 344 -13.00 -7.36 -13.87
C GLY A 344 -12.82 -5.94 -14.39
N SER A 345 -13.78 -5.05 -14.17
CA SER A 345 -13.60 -3.62 -14.43
C SER A 345 -12.85 -2.95 -13.28
N PHE A 346 -12.15 -1.86 -13.58
CA PHE A 346 -11.47 -1.06 -12.57
C PHE A 346 -11.23 0.37 -13.07
N GLU A 347 -10.85 1.25 -12.16
CA GLU A 347 -10.39 2.60 -12.48
C GLU A 347 -9.11 2.93 -11.74
N VAL A 348 -8.27 3.78 -12.32
CA VAL A 348 -7.10 4.38 -11.69
C VAL A 348 -7.33 5.88 -11.58
N PHE A 349 -7.27 6.38 -10.36
CA PHE A 349 -7.37 7.79 -10.01
C PHE A 349 -6.00 8.37 -9.70
N ASN A 350 -5.70 9.53 -10.25
CA ASN A 350 -4.47 10.28 -9.95
C ASN A 350 -4.81 11.46 -9.06
N SER A 351 -4.31 11.44 -7.82
CA SER A 351 -4.65 12.45 -6.81
C SER A 351 -4.15 13.86 -7.17
N ARG A 352 -3.08 13.99 -7.98
CA ARG A 352 -2.61 15.29 -8.49
C ARG A 352 -3.59 15.91 -9.48
N THR A 353 -4.04 15.11 -10.46
CA THR A 353 -4.89 15.63 -11.55
C THR A 353 -6.36 15.63 -11.20
N GLN A 354 -6.76 14.94 -10.14
CA GLN A 354 -8.16 14.70 -9.72
C GLN A 354 -8.98 14.03 -10.84
N LYS A 355 -8.35 13.14 -11.62
CA LYS A 355 -8.99 12.43 -12.74
C LYS A 355 -8.84 10.93 -12.59
N SER A 356 -9.87 10.22 -13.00
CA SER A 356 -9.89 8.77 -13.15
C SER A 356 -9.83 8.34 -14.61
N LYS A 357 -9.19 7.20 -14.87
CA LYS A 357 -9.31 6.47 -16.12
C LYS A 357 -9.94 5.10 -15.85
N HIS A 358 -11.00 4.78 -16.60
CA HIS A 358 -11.74 3.53 -16.47
C HIS A 358 -11.23 2.47 -17.44
N TYR A 359 -11.21 1.23 -16.98
CA TYR A 359 -10.84 0.04 -17.73
C TYR A 359 -12.00 -0.95 -17.68
N SER A 360 -12.54 -1.29 -18.83
CA SER A 360 -13.71 -2.18 -18.92
C SER A 360 -13.37 -3.61 -18.53
N ALA A 361 -14.37 -4.35 -18.04
CA ALA A 361 -14.26 -5.79 -17.86
C ALA A 361 -13.99 -6.51 -19.20
N HIS A 362 -13.27 -7.64 -19.15
CA HIS A 362 -13.04 -8.53 -20.29
C HIS A 362 -13.98 -9.73 -20.28
#